data_d4b1b20b2d6478a26e3e99d16f222115
#
_entry.id   d4b1b20b2d6478a26e3e99d16f222115
#
_cell.length_a   1.000
_cell.length_b   1.000
_cell.length_c   1.000
_cell.angle_alpha   90.00
_cell.angle_beta   90.00
_cell.angle_gamma   90.00
#
_symmetry.space_group_name_H-M   'P 1'
#
loop_
_entity.id
_entity.type
_entity.pdbx_description
1 polymer ?
#
loop_
_entity_poly.entity_id
_entity_poly.type
_entity_poly.pdbx_seq_one_letter_code
_entity_poly.pdbx_strand_id
1 'polypeptide(L)'
;QGNPLGDYMAKERGLKKGEIHPVFKAMNLLDYDAANIGNHEFNYGLEFLDNSIAGANFPYVSANVFVDDGDGNAENDKPYFDPYVILDREFTDKDGNVHKAKVGVIGFVPPQIMQWDKANLEGQVISRDIVEMAEKYVPEMREKGADIVIAVPHSGLSTMARTGMEE
;
A
#
# COMPACT_ATOMS: atom_id res chain seq x y z
N GLN A 1 1.13 -8.20 -8.55
CA GLN A 1 2.08 -8.54 -9.66
C GLN A 1 2.28 -10.05 -9.85
N GLY A 2 1.95 -10.91 -8.89
CA GLY A 2 2.11 -12.37 -8.94
C GLY A 2 1.25 -13.06 -10.01
N ASN A 3 1.58 -12.85 -11.27
CA ASN A 3 0.89 -13.41 -12.43
C ASN A 3 1.88 -13.66 -13.59
N PRO A 4 1.49 -14.37 -14.67
CA PRO A 4 2.40 -14.69 -15.78
C PRO A 4 3.07 -13.46 -16.42
N LEU A 5 2.40 -12.31 -16.46
CA LEU A 5 3.01 -11.07 -16.98
C LEU A 5 4.07 -10.54 -16.01
N GLY A 6 3.81 -10.58 -14.69
CA GLY A 6 4.78 -10.23 -13.66
C GLY A 6 6.00 -11.13 -13.72
N ASP A 7 5.81 -12.46 -13.82
CA ASP A 7 6.91 -13.41 -13.99
C ASP A 7 7.77 -13.09 -15.21
N TYR A 8 7.15 -12.86 -16.35
CA TYR A 8 7.87 -12.51 -17.58
C TYR A 8 8.67 -11.21 -17.42
N MET A 9 8.07 -10.19 -16.83
CA MET A 9 8.72 -8.89 -16.63
C MET A 9 9.83 -8.94 -15.60
N ALA A 10 9.68 -9.75 -14.54
CA ALA A 10 10.68 -9.85 -13.48
C ALA A 10 11.84 -10.78 -13.82
N LYS A 11 11.54 -11.94 -14.44
CA LYS A 11 12.50 -13.05 -14.58
C LYS A 11 13.13 -13.19 -15.98
N GLU A 12 12.40 -12.76 -17.02
CA GLU A 12 12.86 -12.98 -18.41
C GLU A 12 13.22 -11.67 -19.11
N ARG A 13 12.28 -10.72 -19.19
CA ARG A 13 12.50 -9.49 -19.93
C ARG A 13 13.27 -8.43 -19.15
N GLY A 14 13.04 -8.35 -17.86
CA GLY A 14 13.46 -7.24 -17.02
C GLY A 14 12.62 -5.95 -17.24
N LEU A 15 12.53 -5.12 -16.21
CA LEU A 15 11.97 -3.78 -16.26
C LEU A 15 13.14 -2.78 -16.32
N LYS A 16 13.25 -2.04 -17.42
CA LYS A 16 14.32 -1.03 -17.57
C LYS A 16 14.03 0.20 -16.73
N LYS A 17 15.06 0.85 -16.24
CA LYS A 17 14.92 2.09 -15.48
C LYS A 17 14.15 3.14 -16.29
N GLY A 18 13.10 3.69 -15.71
CA GLY A 18 12.20 4.66 -16.34
C GLY A 18 11.17 4.05 -17.30
N GLU A 19 11.14 2.74 -17.44
CA GLU A 19 10.09 2.05 -18.18
C GLU A 19 8.87 1.84 -17.28
N ILE A 20 7.67 2.11 -17.81
CA ILE A 20 6.44 1.85 -17.09
C ILE A 20 6.04 0.38 -17.29
N HIS A 21 5.89 -0.36 -16.20
CA HIS A 21 5.40 -1.73 -16.23
C HIS A 21 4.03 -1.81 -16.93
N PRO A 22 3.76 -2.80 -17.79
CA PRO A 22 2.53 -2.86 -18.59
C PRO A 22 1.23 -2.77 -17.77
N VAL A 23 1.19 -3.35 -16.57
CA VAL A 23 0.04 -3.24 -15.67
C VAL A 23 -0.22 -1.78 -15.29
N PHE A 24 0.83 -1.02 -14.96
CA PHE A 24 0.69 0.39 -14.60
C PHE A 24 0.35 1.28 -15.80
N LYS A 25 0.77 0.91 -17.02
CA LYS A 25 0.26 1.58 -18.22
C LYS A 25 -1.26 1.45 -18.34
N ALA A 26 -1.80 0.26 -18.08
CA ALA A 26 -3.24 0.04 -18.12
C ALA A 26 -3.96 0.78 -16.97
N MET A 27 -3.43 0.69 -15.75
CA MET A 27 -4.01 1.37 -14.58
C MET A 27 -3.99 2.90 -14.73
N ASN A 28 -2.92 3.46 -15.29
CA ASN A 28 -2.81 4.89 -15.56
C ASN A 28 -3.90 5.41 -16.53
N LEU A 29 -4.42 4.54 -17.41
CA LEU A 29 -5.53 4.88 -18.32
C LEU A 29 -6.91 4.80 -17.65
N LEU A 30 -6.99 4.21 -16.45
CA LEU A 30 -8.21 4.04 -15.69
C LEU A 30 -8.41 5.14 -14.64
N ASP A 31 -7.49 6.10 -14.56
CA ASP A 31 -7.54 7.27 -13.66
C ASP A 31 -7.79 6.88 -12.19
N TYR A 32 -6.99 5.92 -11.68
CA TYR A 32 -7.02 5.58 -10.26
C TYR A 32 -6.61 6.78 -9.40
N ASP A 33 -7.31 7.01 -8.30
CA ASP A 33 -7.00 8.05 -7.33
C ASP A 33 -5.90 7.65 -6.33
N ALA A 34 -5.87 6.36 -5.97
CA ALA A 34 -4.88 5.75 -5.09
C ALA A 34 -4.94 4.22 -5.23
N ALA A 35 -3.89 3.53 -4.80
CA ALA A 35 -3.89 2.08 -4.71
C ALA A 35 -3.17 1.60 -3.44
N ASN A 36 -3.55 0.42 -2.95
CA ASN A 36 -2.89 -0.25 -1.86
C ASN A 36 -1.90 -1.30 -2.36
N ILE A 37 -0.80 -1.50 -1.63
CA ILE A 37 0.11 -2.63 -1.83
C ILE A 37 -0.56 -3.91 -1.36
N GLY A 38 -0.53 -4.98 -2.16
CA GLY A 38 -0.96 -6.32 -1.79
C GLY A 38 0.21 -7.27 -1.57
N ASN A 39 -0.06 -8.50 -1.13
CA ASN A 39 1.00 -9.48 -0.88
C ASN A 39 1.77 -9.88 -2.15
N HIS A 40 1.10 -10.01 -3.27
CA HIS A 40 1.74 -10.39 -4.54
C HIS A 40 2.69 -9.34 -5.13
N GLU A 41 2.68 -8.12 -4.62
CA GLU A 41 3.62 -7.08 -5.00
C GLU A 41 5.03 -7.42 -4.55
N PHE A 42 5.20 -8.20 -3.48
CA PHE A 42 6.50 -8.60 -2.91
C PHE A 42 7.14 -9.82 -3.58
N ASN A 43 6.43 -10.54 -4.46
CA ASN A 43 6.89 -11.82 -5.03
C ASN A 43 8.22 -11.73 -5.80
N TYR A 44 8.62 -10.55 -6.27
CA TYR A 44 9.86 -10.35 -7.03
C TYR A 44 10.86 -9.43 -6.32
N GLY A 45 10.66 -9.19 -5.02
CA GLY A 45 11.52 -8.34 -4.19
C GLY A 45 11.22 -6.86 -4.32
N LEU A 46 11.81 -6.10 -3.38
CA LEU A 46 11.52 -4.67 -3.21
C LEU A 46 12.03 -3.83 -4.38
N GLU A 47 13.21 -4.13 -4.94
CA GLU A 47 13.75 -3.38 -6.08
C GLU A 47 12.82 -3.44 -7.31
N PHE A 48 12.28 -4.63 -7.61
CA PHE A 48 11.33 -4.78 -8.72
C PHE A 48 10.00 -4.08 -8.42
N LEU A 49 9.54 -4.14 -7.18
CA LEU A 49 8.34 -3.46 -6.73
C LEU A 49 8.50 -1.94 -6.87
N ASP A 50 9.56 -1.37 -6.33
CA ASP A 50 9.82 0.08 -6.38
C ASP A 50 9.91 0.59 -7.82
N ASN A 51 10.65 -0.13 -8.68
CA ASN A 51 10.75 0.21 -10.10
C ASN A 51 9.38 0.11 -10.81
N SER A 52 8.53 -0.82 -10.40
CA SER A 52 7.22 -1.01 -10.99
C SER A 52 6.24 0.09 -10.59
N ILE A 53 6.11 0.39 -9.29
CA ILE A 53 5.19 1.42 -8.79
C ILE A 53 5.61 2.83 -9.17
N ALA A 54 6.91 3.07 -9.40
CA ALA A 54 7.41 4.36 -9.90
C ALA A 54 6.80 4.76 -11.25
N GLY A 55 6.22 3.82 -11.99
CA GLY A 55 5.51 4.09 -13.24
C GLY A 55 4.03 4.42 -13.08
N ALA A 56 3.47 4.35 -11.88
CA ALA A 56 2.09 4.75 -11.61
C ALA A 56 1.95 6.28 -11.57
N ASN A 57 0.85 6.81 -12.11
CA ASN A 57 0.51 8.24 -12.03
C ASN A 57 -0.42 8.57 -10.86
N PHE A 58 -0.57 7.63 -9.93
CA PHE A 58 -1.36 7.73 -8.70
C PHE A 58 -0.53 7.17 -7.53
N PRO A 59 -0.79 7.60 -6.28
CA PRO A 59 -0.06 7.12 -5.12
C PRO A 59 -0.39 5.66 -4.78
N TYR A 60 0.65 4.91 -4.40
CA TYR A 60 0.53 3.64 -3.69
C TYR A 60 0.71 3.89 -2.19
N VAL A 61 -0.11 3.23 -1.38
CA VAL A 61 -0.07 3.37 0.08
C VAL A 61 0.03 2.00 0.76
N SER A 62 0.74 1.96 1.91
CA SER A 62 0.72 0.83 2.84
C SER A 62 1.21 1.29 4.21
N ALA A 63 0.33 1.23 5.20
CA ALA A 63 0.57 1.82 6.52
C ALA A 63 1.34 0.91 7.49
N ASN A 64 1.51 -0.37 7.16
CA ASN A 64 2.05 -1.33 8.11
C ASN A 64 3.33 -2.06 7.65
N VAL A 65 4.02 -1.53 6.64
CA VAL A 65 5.34 -2.00 6.20
C VAL A 65 6.39 -0.95 6.54
N PHE A 66 7.43 -1.34 7.28
CA PHE A 66 8.49 -0.45 7.76
C PHE A 66 9.85 -0.97 7.34
N VAL A 67 10.82 -0.07 7.23
CA VAL A 67 12.23 -0.44 7.02
C VAL A 67 12.73 -1.17 8.25
N ASP A 68 13.38 -2.32 8.04
CA ASP A 68 14.08 -3.04 9.10
C ASP A 68 15.49 -2.44 9.27
N ASP A 69 15.69 -1.61 10.28
CA ASP A 69 16.99 -1.02 10.58
C ASP A 69 17.81 -1.83 11.61
N GLY A 70 17.21 -2.94 12.10
CA GLY A 70 17.85 -3.90 12.98
C GLY A 70 18.09 -3.42 14.41
N ASP A 71 17.58 -2.23 14.80
CA ASP A 71 17.81 -1.68 16.13
C ASP A 71 16.80 -2.15 17.20
N GLY A 72 15.69 -2.76 16.76
CA GLY A 72 14.62 -3.29 17.60
C GLY A 72 13.77 -2.23 18.28
N ASN A 73 13.89 -0.96 17.89
CA ASN A 73 13.14 0.16 18.44
C ASN A 73 12.01 0.59 17.49
N ALA A 74 10.81 0.11 17.80
CA ALA A 74 9.62 0.39 17.00
C ALA A 74 9.21 1.87 16.88
N GLU A 75 9.70 2.74 17.77
CA GLU A 75 9.30 4.15 17.82
C GLU A 75 9.96 5.00 16.72
N ASN A 76 11.16 4.60 16.27
CA ASN A 76 11.93 5.31 15.26
C ASN A 76 11.84 4.68 13.85
N ASP A 77 11.17 3.54 13.72
CA ASP A 77 11.01 2.85 12.42
C ASP A 77 10.34 3.75 11.38
N LYS A 78 10.91 3.73 10.19
CA LYS A 78 10.40 4.52 9.07
C LYS A 78 9.47 3.68 8.22
N PRO A 79 8.27 4.18 7.88
CA PRO A 79 7.42 3.54 6.89
C PRO A 79 8.19 3.32 5.58
N TYR A 80 8.05 2.14 4.97
CA TYR A 80 8.66 1.84 3.67
C TYR A 80 7.87 2.49 2.53
N PHE A 81 6.55 2.53 2.65
CA PHE A 81 5.64 3.22 1.73
C PHE A 81 4.98 4.40 2.45
N ASP A 82 4.41 5.32 1.68
CA ASP A 82 3.49 6.31 2.24
C ASP A 82 2.34 5.58 2.95
N PRO A 83 2.09 5.82 4.24
CA PRO A 83 1.06 5.09 4.98
C PRO A 83 -0.35 5.41 4.48
N TYR A 84 -0.57 6.61 3.99
CA TYR A 84 -1.84 7.10 3.46
C TYR A 84 -1.64 8.30 2.54
N VAL A 85 -2.70 8.69 1.82
CA VAL A 85 -2.80 9.93 1.06
C VAL A 85 -4.08 10.67 1.44
N ILE A 86 -4.05 12.01 1.43
CA ILE A 86 -5.24 12.85 1.57
C ILE A 86 -5.47 13.57 0.26
N LEU A 87 -6.63 13.34 -0.34
CA LEU A 87 -7.01 13.81 -1.65
C LEU A 87 -8.09 14.90 -1.51
N ASP A 88 -7.85 16.09 -2.06
CA ASP A 88 -8.90 17.10 -2.20
C ASP A 88 -9.87 16.68 -3.30
N ARG A 89 -11.16 16.64 -3.00
CA ARG A 89 -12.21 16.23 -3.94
C ARG A 89 -13.38 17.19 -3.93
N GLU A 90 -14.00 17.33 -5.10
CA GLU A 90 -15.23 18.06 -5.27
C GLU A 90 -16.35 17.09 -5.68
N PHE A 91 -17.48 17.18 -5.02
CA PHE A 91 -18.66 16.38 -5.26
C PHE A 91 -19.82 17.27 -5.61
N THR A 92 -20.58 16.91 -6.63
CA THR A 92 -21.81 17.63 -6.98
C THR A 92 -23.00 16.85 -6.47
N ASP A 93 -23.84 17.47 -5.66
CA ASP A 93 -25.08 16.86 -5.17
C ASP A 93 -26.17 16.80 -6.24
N LYS A 94 -27.30 16.16 -5.92
CA LYS A 94 -28.45 16.01 -6.82
C LYS A 94 -29.08 17.33 -7.24
N ASP A 95 -28.85 18.38 -6.48
CA ASP A 95 -29.40 19.72 -6.72
C ASP A 95 -28.41 20.63 -7.48
N GLY A 96 -27.23 20.09 -7.84
CA GLY A 96 -26.19 20.78 -8.60
C GLY A 96 -25.22 21.60 -7.74
N ASN A 97 -25.29 21.53 -6.41
CA ASN A 97 -24.34 22.23 -5.54
C ASN A 97 -23.01 21.48 -5.46
N VAL A 98 -21.91 22.22 -5.47
CA VAL A 98 -20.57 21.67 -5.35
C VAL A 98 -20.15 21.67 -3.88
N HIS A 99 -19.71 20.51 -3.40
CA HIS A 99 -19.18 20.30 -2.06
C HIS A 99 -17.71 19.88 -2.15
N LYS A 100 -16.87 20.44 -1.28
CA LYS A 100 -15.46 20.07 -1.15
C LYS A 100 -15.30 19.15 0.05
N ALA A 101 -14.49 18.11 -0.12
CA ALA A 101 -14.11 17.24 0.97
C ALA A 101 -12.68 16.72 0.78
N LYS A 102 -12.00 16.44 1.90
CA LYS A 102 -10.71 15.77 1.94
C LYS A 102 -10.94 14.29 2.20
N VAL A 103 -10.57 13.46 1.23
CA VAL A 103 -10.71 12.02 1.32
C VAL A 103 -9.34 11.41 1.62
N GLY A 104 -9.17 10.87 2.82
CA GLY A 104 -7.99 10.12 3.19
C GLY A 104 -8.12 8.66 2.76
N VAL A 105 -7.08 8.11 2.11
CA VAL A 105 -7.00 6.71 1.73
C VAL A 105 -5.80 6.10 2.44
N ILE A 106 -6.03 5.05 3.25
CA ILE A 106 -5.00 4.31 3.99
C ILE A 106 -5.01 2.85 3.55
N GLY A 107 -3.82 2.28 3.31
CA GLY A 107 -3.65 0.91 2.84
C GLY A 107 -3.00 0.00 3.88
N PHE A 108 -3.29 -1.30 3.80
CA PHE A 108 -2.69 -2.31 4.65
C PHE A 108 -2.44 -3.62 3.89
N VAL A 109 -1.38 -4.33 4.29
CA VAL A 109 -1.07 -5.69 3.83
C VAL A 109 -1.17 -6.67 5.01
N PRO A 110 -1.44 -7.96 4.77
CA PRO A 110 -1.41 -8.95 5.83
C PRO A 110 0.02 -9.11 6.35
N PRO A 111 0.28 -9.10 7.67
CA PRO A 111 1.62 -9.29 8.23
C PRO A 111 2.28 -10.61 7.81
N GLN A 112 1.51 -11.57 7.35
CA GLN A 112 1.95 -12.87 6.84
C GLN A 112 2.85 -12.76 5.59
N ILE A 113 2.94 -11.60 4.92
CA ILE A 113 3.91 -11.36 3.85
C ILE A 113 5.33 -11.69 4.32
N MET A 114 5.64 -11.49 5.60
CA MET A 114 6.93 -11.81 6.20
C MET A 114 7.25 -13.31 6.22
N GLN A 115 6.23 -14.16 6.06
CA GLN A 115 6.37 -15.61 5.90
C GLN A 115 6.32 -16.01 4.43
N TRP A 116 5.35 -15.49 3.69
CA TRP A 116 5.11 -15.88 2.29
C TRP A 116 6.23 -15.43 1.36
N ASP A 117 6.75 -14.24 1.56
CA ASP A 117 7.82 -13.64 0.76
C ASP A 117 9.12 -13.45 1.56
N LYS A 118 9.34 -14.29 2.59
CA LYS A 118 10.50 -14.22 3.49
C LYS A 118 11.82 -14.03 2.74
N ALA A 119 12.04 -14.80 1.68
CA ALA A 119 13.29 -14.74 0.90
C ALA A 119 13.55 -13.36 0.28
N ASN A 120 12.51 -12.56 0.09
CA ASN A 120 12.57 -11.24 -0.52
C ASN A 120 12.54 -10.10 0.51
N LEU A 121 12.12 -10.38 1.77
CA LEU A 121 11.78 -9.32 2.73
C LEU A 121 12.63 -9.36 4.00
N GLU A 122 13.14 -10.53 4.42
CA GLU A 122 13.90 -10.70 5.66
C GLU A 122 15.12 -9.78 5.70
N GLY A 123 15.24 -8.99 6.79
CA GLY A 123 16.34 -8.03 7.00
C GLY A 123 16.25 -6.76 6.13
N GLN A 124 15.16 -6.55 5.43
CA GLN A 124 14.93 -5.33 4.64
C GLN A 124 13.72 -4.55 5.15
N VAL A 125 12.65 -5.26 5.49
CA VAL A 125 11.41 -4.67 6.01
C VAL A 125 10.82 -5.53 7.11
N ILE A 126 9.96 -4.91 7.92
CA ILE A 126 9.09 -5.57 8.89
C ILE A 126 7.64 -5.18 8.63
N SER A 127 6.70 -6.04 8.97
CA SER A 127 5.28 -5.71 8.90
C SER A 127 4.66 -5.73 10.30
N ARG A 128 3.83 -4.73 10.58
CA ARG A 128 3.14 -4.54 11.86
C ARG A 128 1.67 -4.90 11.74
N ASP A 129 1.02 -5.01 12.90
CA ASP A 129 -0.40 -5.29 12.99
C ASP A 129 -1.24 -4.18 12.33
N ILE A 130 -2.27 -4.60 11.55
CA ILE A 130 -3.13 -3.71 10.78
C ILE A 130 -3.92 -2.78 11.69
N VAL A 131 -4.47 -3.30 12.80
CA VAL A 131 -5.32 -2.52 13.71
C VAL A 131 -4.48 -1.51 14.48
N GLU A 132 -3.31 -1.92 14.97
CA GLU A 132 -2.37 -1.02 15.64
C GLU A 132 -2.00 0.17 14.72
N MET A 133 -1.70 -0.09 13.46
CA MET A 133 -1.36 0.97 12.52
C MET A 133 -2.55 1.82 12.11
N ALA A 134 -3.74 1.25 12.06
CA ALA A 134 -4.97 2.02 11.86
C ALA A 134 -5.25 2.97 13.06
N GLU A 135 -5.08 2.47 14.28
CA GLU A 135 -5.23 3.29 15.50
C GLU A 135 -4.21 4.43 15.57
N LYS A 136 -3.02 4.25 15.00
CA LYS A 136 -2.01 5.30 14.88
C LYS A 136 -2.36 6.35 13.82
N TYR A 137 -2.62 5.91 12.60
CA TYR A 137 -2.67 6.82 11.45
C TYR A 137 -4.06 7.43 11.18
N VAL A 138 -5.16 6.76 11.54
CA VAL A 138 -6.51 7.33 11.30
C VAL A 138 -6.74 8.62 12.09
N PRO A 139 -6.38 8.73 13.39
CA PRO A 139 -6.43 10.01 14.10
C PRO A 139 -5.55 11.09 13.45
N GLU A 140 -4.32 10.74 13.04
CA GLU A 140 -3.41 11.67 12.37
C GLU A 140 -4.00 12.22 11.06
N MET A 141 -4.65 11.35 10.25
CA MET A 141 -5.35 11.76 9.03
C MET A 141 -6.49 12.74 9.33
N ARG A 142 -7.25 12.51 10.42
CA ARG A 142 -8.32 13.40 10.88
C ARG A 142 -7.77 14.75 11.31
N GLU A 143 -6.68 14.77 12.06
CA GLU A 143 -5.99 16.01 12.47
C GLU A 143 -5.47 16.81 11.27
N LYS A 144 -5.04 16.12 10.21
CA LYS A 144 -4.64 16.72 8.93
C LYS A 144 -5.83 17.14 8.05
N GLY A 145 -7.04 16.98 8.54
CA GLY A 145 -8.25 17.47 7.92
C GLY A 145 -8.98 16.50 7.01
N ALA A 146 -8.73 15.20 7.08
CA ALA A 146 -9.52 14.22 6.33
C ALA A 146 -10.96 14.17 6.83
N ASP A 147 -11.90 14.56 5.98
CA ASP A 147 -13.35 14.50 6.26
C ASP A 147 -13.87 13.07 6.18
N ILE A 148 -13.32 12.29 5.24
CA ILE A 148 -13.65 10.89 5.01
C ILE A 148 -12.35 10.08 5.06
N VAL A 149 -12.37 8.92 5.70
CA VAL A 149 -11.25 7.96 5.68
C VAL A 149 -11.74 6.66 5.04
N ILE A 150 -11.04 6.24 4.01
CA ILE A 150 -11.25 4.97 3.31
C ILE A 150 -10.08 4.05 3.66
N ALA A 151 -10.35 2.96 4.36
CA ALA A 151 -9.37 1.90 4.59
C ALA A 151 -9.46 0.88 3.45
N VAL A 152 -8.31 0.52 2.88
CA VAL A 152 -8.15 -0.46 1.80
C VAL A 152 -7.26 -1.61 2.30
N PRO A 153 -7.77 -2.49 3.18
CA PRO A 153 -6.98 -3.61 3.66
C PRO A 153 -6.94 -4.72 2.60
N HIS A 154 -5.74 -5.18 2.25
CA HIS A 154 -5.53 -6.42 1.51
C HIS A 154 -5.48 -7.58 2.50
N SER A 155 -6.60 -7.94 3.08
CA SER A 155 -6.71 -8.90 4.19
C SER A 155 -8.06 -9.60 4.16
N GLY A 156 -8.14 -10.77 4.79
CA GLY A 156 -9.39 -11.46 5.05
C GLY A 156 -10.19 -10.84 6.20
N LEU A 157 -11.36 -11.39 6.44
CA LEU A 157 -12.20 -11.09 7.61
C LEU A 157 -12.13 -12.27 8.58
N SER A 158 -11.57 -12.07 9.77
CA SER A 158 -11.56 -13.08 10.80
C SER A 158 -12.65 -12.81 11.84
N THR A 159 -13.33 -13.87 12.28
CA THR A 159 -14.25 -13.86 13.44
C THR A 159 -13.60 -14.40 14.71
N MET A 160 -12.35 -14.80 14.63
CA MET A 160 -11.59 -15.34 15.75
C MET A 160 -10.91 -14.23 16.55
N ALA A 161 -10.54 -14.56 17.79
CA ALA A 161 -9.73 -13.65 18.58
C ALA A 161 -8.41 -13.35 17.86
N ARG A 162 -7.98 -12.10 17.90
CA ARG A 162 -6.78 -11.59 17.26
C ARG A 162 -5.54 -12.32 17.75
N THR A 163 -4.91 -13.07 16.89
CA THR A 163 -3.72 -13.89 17.20
C THR A 163 -2.49 -13.43 16.41
N GLY A 164 -2.63 -12.45 15.52
CA GLY A 164 -1.61 -12.06 14.55
C GLY A 164 -1.42 -13.07 13.41
N MET A 165 -2.31 -14.06 13.33
CA MET A 165 -2.35 -15.13 12.32
C MET A 165 -3.64 -15.11 11.50
N GLU A 166 -4.41 -14.04 11.61
CA GLU A 166 -5.65 -13.81 10.85
C GLU A 166 -5.33 -13.61 9.38
N GLU A 167 -6.09 -14.28 8.53
CA GLU A 167 -6.04 -14.17 7.08
C GLU A 167 -6.93 -13.04 6.56
#